data_7a68b40d1180f32add499cc5d1db2f2f
#
_entry.id   7a68b40d1180f32add499cc5d1db2f2f
#
_cell.length_a   1.000
_cell.length_b   1.000
_cell.length_c   1.000
_cell.angle_alpha   90.00
_cell.angle_beta   90.00
_cell.angle_gamma   90.00
#
_symmetry.space_group_name_H-M   'P 1'
#
loop_
_entity.id
_entity.type
_entity.pdbx_description
1 polymer ?
#
loop_
_entity_poly.entity_id
_entity_poly.type
_entity_poly.pdbx_seq_one_letter_code
_entity_poly.pdbx_strand_id
1 'polypeptide(L)'
;MASYISSNANRFYTALENSFGKAEAITAANRIPAVKLSIRQQAQVATRRDKTGSRTFAGMPQGVRRRTDFELQTYLTSWDKTTSGPGYGPLFHAALGGDAMRFAGAPAASNTAGGRLGFGAAHGLSAGQAVVSGGEIRFVAAIVDAQTVQLNAPFTVTPAPGSMIGTAVTYAPATDLKSVSVFDYWSPSTAVQRLISGAAVDQMDILINGDYHEFHFNGLAQDVVDSSSFSSGAAQLESFPAEPALGAFDYSIVPGHMGQAWLGTTASQFFTVTSATITVKNALDTRNREFGSQLPRAIAPGERTVSATFSLYSIDDDATKELYQAARQQSPIGVMFQLGEVPGQLMGVYLKSVVPEVPEFDDGENRLQWKFRASRAQGTIDDEIAVAFG
;
A
#
# COMPACT_ATOMS: atom_id res chain seq x y z
N MET A 1 -10.31 -2.79 -42.03
CA MET A 1 -10.23 -4.05 -41.29
C MET A 1 -10.26 -3.70 -39.82
N ALA A 2 -11.06 -4.39 -39.00
CA ALA A 2 -10.97 -4.24 -37.54
C ALA A 2 -9.60 -4.76 -37.08
N SER A 3 -8.85 -3.95 -36.31
CA SER A 3 -7.57 -4.36 -35.74
C SER A 3 -7.78 -4.91 -34.33
N TYR A 4 -6.97 -5.88 -33.94
CA TYR A 4 -6.95 -6.37 -32.56
C TYR A 4 -6.45 -5.27 -31.62
N ILE A 5 -7.02 -5.21 -30.42
CA ILE A 5 -6.54 -4.34 -29.33
C ILE A 5 -5.36 -5.05 -28.65
N SER A 6 -4.24 -4.36 -28.50
CA SER A 6 -3.08 -4.92 -27.80
C SER A 6 -3.36 -5.04 -26.30
N SER A 7 -2.95 -6.14 -25.67
CA SER A 7 -3.06 -6.36 -24.23
C SER A 7 -2.28 -5.33 -23.39
N ASN A 8 -1.29 -4.66 -23.98
CA ASN A 8 -0.48 -3.64 -23.34
C ASN A 8 -0.96 -2.20 -23.64
N ALA A 9 -2.14 -2.05 -24.26
CA ALA A 9 -2.66 -0.75 -24.69
C ALA A 9 -3.52 -0.07 -23.62
N ASN A 10 -3.50 -0.54 -22.39
CA ASN A 10 -4.26 0.03 -21.29
C ASN A 10 -3.41 0.93 -20.40
N ARG A 11 -4.10 1.82 -19.69
CA ARG A 11 -3.54 2.80 -18.77
C ARG A 11 -4.44 2.89 -17.55
N PHE A 12 -3.84 2.91 -16.36
CA PHE A 12 -4.54 2.89 -15.10
C PHE A 12 -4.37 4.20 -14.34
N TYR A 13 -5.44 4.63 -13.69
CA TYR A 13 -5.44 5.82 -12.84
C TYR A 13 -6.17 5.49 -11.53
N THR A 14 -5.76 6.13 -10.43
CA THR A 14 -6.40 5.98 -9.14
C THR A 14 -6.72 7.32 -8.52
N ALA A 15 -7.88 7.44 -7.90
CA ALA A 15 -8.26 8.63 -7.15
C ALA A 15 -8.96 8.24 -5.85
N LEU A 16 -8.64 8.93 -4.76
CA LEU A 16 -9.33 8.76 -3.48
C LEU A 16 -10.75 9.30 -3.60
N GLU A 17 -11.72 8.56 -3.11
CA GLU A 17 -13.12 8.99 -3.10
C GLU A 17 -13.44 9.83 -1.84
N ASN A 18 -14.12 10.95 -2.02
CA ASN A 18 -14.64 11.76 -0.93
C ASN A 18 -15.88 11.13 -0.29
N SER A 19 -16.61 10.32 -1.04
CA SER A 19 -17.77 9.57 -0.59
C SER A 19 -17.77 8.21 -1.25
N PHE A 20 -18.12 7.17 -0.52
CA PHE A 20 -18.14 5.79 -1.00
C PHE A 20 -18.94 5.65 -2.30
N GLY A 21 -18.30 5.10 -3.31
CA GLY A 21 -18.90 4.83 -4.62
C GLY A 21 -19.13 6.05 -5.51
N LYS A 22 -18.61 7.22 -5.12
CA LYS A 22 -18.60 8.42 -5.96
C LYS A 22 -17.23 8.54 -6.64
N ALA A 23 -17.20 8.32 -7.94
CA ALA A 23 -15.97 8.44 -8.70
C ALA A 23 -15.52 9.91 -8.74
N GLU A 24 -14.25 10.13 -8.42
CA GLU A 24 -13.62 11.46 -8.42
C GLU A 24 -12.95 11.75 -9.76
N ALA A 25 -12.79 13.04 -10.04
CA ALA A 25 -12.08 13.48 -11.23
C ALA A 25 -10.58 13.13 -11.15
N ILE A 26 -10.04 12.70 -12.29
CA ILE A 26 -8.61 12.33 -12.41
C ILE A 26 -7.85 13.30 -13.31
N THR A 27 -6.57 13.38 -13.07
CA THR A 27 -5.60 14.12 -13.87
C THR A 27 -4.48 13.18 -14.34
N ALA A 28 -3.57 13.67 -15.17
CA ALA A 28 -2.38 12.89 -15.57
C ALA A 28 -1.53 12.42 -14.37
N ALA A 29 -1.51 13.17 -13.27
CA ALA A 29 -0.77 12.81 -12.04
C ALA A 29 -1.35 11.59 -11.30
N ASN A 30 -2.60 11.22 -11.58
CA ASN A 30 -3.24 10.03 -11.02
C ASN A 30 -2.87 8.72 -11.73
N ARG A 31 -2.08 8.80 -12.82
CA ARG A 31 -1.64 7.63 -13.57
C ARG A 31 -0.69 6.77 -12.73
N ILE A 32 -0.90 5.45 -12.78
CA ILE A 32 -0.07 4.48 -12.06
C ILE A 32 0.58 3.49 -13.02
N PRO A 33 1.79 3.01 -12.72
CA PRO A 33 2.49 2.01 -13.52
C PRO A 33 2.01 0.58 -13.18
N ALA A 34 0.69 0.35 -13.25
CA ALA A 34 0.15 -0.96 -12.89
C ALA A 34 0.58 -2.05 -13.88
N VAL A 35 0.90 -3.20 -13.32
CA VAL A 35 1.26 -4.41 -14.06
C VAL A 35 0.00 -5.14 -14.52
N LYS A 36 -1.01 -5.17 -13.64
CA LYS A 36 -2.25 -5.92 -13.87
C LYS A 36 -3.39 -5.33 -13.06
N LEU A 37 -4.55 -5.30 -13.68
CA LEU A 37 -5.84 -5.10 -13.00
C LEU A 37 -6.78 -6.22 -13.40
N SER A 38 -7.21 -7.03 -12.42
CA SER A 38 -8.23 -8.05 -12.57
C SER A 38 -9.52 -7.59 -11.89
N ILE A 39 -10.64 -7.65 -12.60
CA ILE A 39 -11.96 -7.26 -12.08
C ILE A 39 -12.89 -8.43 -12.27
N ARG A 40 -13.56 -8.82 -11.21
CA ARG A 40 -14.57 -9.90 -11.23
C ARG A 40 -15.87 -9.43 -10.61
N GLN A 41 -16.89 -9.26 -11.43
CA GLN A 41 -18.25 -8.99 -10.94
C GLN A 41 -19.07 -10.27 -10.93
N GLN A 42 -19.68 -10.57 -9.82
CA GLN A 42 -20.56 -11.72 -9.62
C GLN A 42 -22.00 -11.25 -9.40
N ALA A 43 -22.94 -11.86 -10.09
CA ALA A 43 -24.36 -11.68 -9.89
C ALA A 43 -24.91 -12.81 -9.01
N GLN A 44 -25.58 -12.46 -7.91
CA GLN A 44 -26.27 -13.44 -7.05
C GLN A 44 -27.68 -13.66 -7.59
N VAL A 45 -27.87 -14.72 -8.36
CA VAL A 45 -29.16 -15.09 -8.94
C VAL A 45 -29.95 -15.93 -7.92
N ALA A 46 -31.17 -15.49 -7.60
CA ALA A 46 -32.09 -16.25 -6.76
C ALA A 46 -32.61 -17.49 -7.51
N THR A 47 -32.59 -18.65 -6.86
CA THR A 47 -33.12 -19.90 -7.42
C THR A 47 -34.58 -20.06 -7.01
N ARG A 48 -35.48 -20.17 -7.97
CA ARG A 48 -36.89 -20.51 -7.73
C ARG A 48 -37.01 -21.97 -7.26
N ARG A 49 -37.86 -22.21 -6.27
CA ARG A 49 -38.12 -23.53 -5.72
C ARG A 49 -39.60 -23.95 -5.83
N ASP A 50 -40.42 -23.14 -6.50
CA ASP A 50 -41.82 -23.42 -6.72
C ASP A 50 -42.00 -24.62 -7.68
N LYS A 51 -43.04 -25.38 -7.44
CA LYS A 51 -43.42 -26.50 -8.28
C LYS A 51 -44.17 -26.01 -9.51
N THR A 52 -43.50 -26.01 -10.66
CA THR A 52 -44.08 -25.50 -11.93
C THR A 52 -44.85 -26.53 -12.72
N GLY A 53 -44.93 -27.79 -12.25
CA GLY A 53 -45.48 -28.89 -13.01
C GLY A 53 -44.56 -29.39 -14.15
N SER A 54 -43.36 -28.82 -14.25
CA SER A 54 -42.36 -29.15 -15.30
C SER A 54 -40.96 -29.24 -14.68
N ARG A 55 -40.03 -29.89 -15.38
CA ARG A 55 -38.61 -29.93 -15.03
C ARG A 55 -37.87 -28.65 -15.47
N THR A 56 -38.58 -27.74 -16.16
CA THR A 56 -38.00 -26.48 -16.67
C THR A 56 -38.07 -25.40 -15.60
N PHE A 57 -36.98 -24.69 -15.40
CA PHE A 57 -36.94 -23.44 -14.63
C PHE A 57 -37.66 -22.35 -15.41
N ALA A 58 -38.79 -21.89 -14.93
CA ALA A 58 -39.64 -20.91 -15.63
C ALA A 58 -39.33 -19.48 -15.15
N GLY A 59 -38.92 -18.62 -16.07
CA GLY A 59 -38.67 -17.20 -15.87
C GLY A 59 -37.33 -16.88 -15.25
N MET A 60 -36.85 -15.67 -15.50
CA MET A 60 -35.64 -15.14 -14.87
C MET A 60 -35.99 -14.19 -13.73
N PRO A 61 -35.30 -14.27 -12.58
CA PRO A 61 -35.49 -13.30 -11.53
C PRO A 61 -35.01 -11.91 -12.01
N GLN A 62 -35.80 -10.89 -11.72
CA GLN A 62 -35.39 -9.50 -11.96
C GLN A 62 -34.61 -8.98 -10.78
N GLY A 63 -33.61 -8.10 -11.05
CA GLY A 63 -32.85 -7.42 -10.00
C GLY A 63 -31.93 -8.37 -9.23
N VAL A 64 -30.77 -8.62 -9.75
CA VAL A 64 -29.72 -9.42 -9.08
C VAL A 64 -28.82 -8.53 -8.22
N ARG A 65 -28.46 -9.02 -7.04
CA ARG A 65 -27.40 -8.41 -6.24
C ARG A 65 -26.05 -8.67 -6.89
N ARG A 66 -25.20 -7.68 -6.84
CA ARG A 66 -23.86 -7.74 -7.42
C ARG A 66 -22.79 -7.66 -6.34
N ARG A 67 -21.70 -8.34 -6.58
CA ARG A 67 -20.46 -8.23 -5.81
C ARG A 67 -19.31 -8.06 -6.79
N THR A 68 -18.48 -7.06 -6.57
CA THR A 68 -17.31 -6.79 -7.39
C THR A 68 -16.07 -7.02 -6.55
N ASP A 69 -15.18 -7.90 -7.00
CA ASP A 69 -13.86 -8.12 -6.43
C ASP A 69 -12.83 -7.55 -7.43
N PHE A 70 -11.73 -7.01 -6.92
CA PHE A 70 -10.62 -6.53 -7.74
C PHE A 70 -9.27 -6.97 -7.18
N GLU A 71 -8.30 -7.07 -8.07
CA GLU A 71 -6.88 -7.30 -7.78
C GLU A 71 -6.07 -6.36 -8.66
N LEU A 72 -5.19 -5.57 -8.05
CA LEU A 72 -4.31 -4.62 -8.72
C LEU A 72 -2.87 -4.85 -8.29
N GLN A 73 -1.95 -4.92 -9.26
CA GLN A 73 -0.52 -5.08 -9.05
C GLN A 73 0.22 -3.91 -9.68
N THR A 74 1.18 -3.34 -8.96
CA THR A 74 2.02 -2.24 -9.44
C THR A 74 3.43 -2.34 -8.86
N TYR A 75 4.37 -1.63 -9.46
CA TYR A 75 5.76 -1.54 -9.00
C TYR A 75 5.99 -0.28 -8.14
N LEU A 76 7.03 -0.34 -7.30
CA LEU A 76 7.62 0.87 -6.73
C LEU A 76 8.33 1.66 -7.83
N THR A 77 7.94 2.91 -7.99
CA THR A 77 8.50 3.81 -9.01
C THR A 77 8.94 5.13 -8.40
N SER A 78 9.69 5.91 -9.18
CA SER A 78 9.99 7.29 -8.83
C SER A 78 8.69 8.10 -8.64
N TRP A 79 8.78 9.08 -7.76
CA TRP A 79 7.72 10.02 -7.44
C TRP A 79 8.21 11.45 -7.61
N ASP A 80 7.46 12.25 -8.34
CA ASP A 80 7.66 13.71 -8.39
C ASP A 80 7.17 14.35 -7.09
N LYS A 81 8.09 14.78 -6.25
CA LYS A 81 7.84 15.40 -4.94
C LYS A 81 7.07 16.72 -4.99
N THR A 82 6.82 17.28 -6.17
CA THR A 82 5.97 18.47 -6.34
C THR A 82 4.50 18.12 -6.13
N THR A 83 4.10 16.85 -6.35
CA THR A 83 2.75 16.37 -6.07
C THR A 83 2.56 16.05 -4.58
N SER A 84 1.31 15.87 -4.15
CA SER A 84 0.97 15.55 -2.76
C SER A 84 1.41 14.15 -2.31
N GLY A 85 1.61 13.22 -3.26
CA GLY A 85 2.03 11.85 -3.04
C GLY A 85 2.24 11.12 -4.37
N PRO A 86 2.73 9.87 -4.35
CA PRO A 86 2.85 9.04 -5.56
C PRO A 86 1.46 8.72 -6.15
N GLY A 87 1.40 8.45 -7.45
CA GLY A 87 0.13 8.17 -8.15
C GLY A 87 -0.67 7.01 -7.55
N TYR A 88 0.01 6.04 -6.94
CA TYR A 88 -0.60 4.93 -6.19
C TYR A 88 -0.87 5.26 -4.70
N GLY A 89 -0.55 6.47 -4.23
CA GLY A 89 -0.83 6.92 -2.86
C GLY A 89 -2.28 6.72 -2.41
N PRO A 90 -3.30 6.97 -3.24
CA PRO A 90 -4.69 6.68 -2.91
C PRO A 90 -4.95 5.23 -2.49
N LEU A 91 -4.22 4.24 -3.05
CA LEU A 91 -4.35 2.83 -2.68
C LEU A 91 -3.80 2.55 -1.28
N PHE A 92 -2.65 3.17 -0.91
CA PHE A 92 -2.11 3.09 0.45
C PHE A 92 -3.03 3.76 1.46
N HIS A 93 -3.61 4.90 1.10
CA HIS A 93 -4.60 5.58 1.94
C HIS A 93 -5.84 4.68 2.15
N ALA A 94 -6.35 4.05 1.10
CA ALA A 94 -7.48 3.12 1.21
C ALA A 94 -7.15 1.86 2.01
N ALA A 95 -5.91 1.36 1.95
CA ALA A 95 -5.48 0.19 2.69
C ALA A 95 -5.27 0.46 4.18
N LEU A 96 -4.83 1.65 4.55
CA LEU A 96 -4.47 2.03 5.92
C LEU A 96 -5.52 2.92 6.60
N GLY A 97 -6.21 3.77 5.84
CA GLY A 97 -7.30 4.61 6.32
C GLY A 97 -6.90 6.02 6.76
N GLY A 98 -5.70 6.20 7.31
CA GLY A 98 -5.25 7.49 7.83
C GLY A 98 -4.89 8.49 6.73
N ASP A 99 -5.15 9.76 6.99
CA ASP A 99 -4.81 10.83 6.05
C ASP A 99 -3.29 10.91 5.82
N ALA A 100 -2.90 11.23 4.60
CA ALA A 100 -1.50 11.34 4.22
C ALA A 100 -0.81 12.50 4.97
N MET A 101 0.19 12.17 5.78
CA MET A 101 0.96 13.13 6.57
C MET A 101 2.19 13.56 5.78
N ARG A 102 2.25 14.82 5.36
CA ARG A 102 3.37 15.35 4.59
C ARG A 102 4.33 16.12 5.48
N PHE A 103 5.60 15.81 5.36
CA PHE A 103 6.71 16.64 5.83
C PHE A 103 7.33 17.37 4.63
N ALA A 104 7.32 18.67 4.66
CA ALA A 104 7.81 19.48 3.53
C ALA A 104 9.35 19.58 3.45
N GLY A 105 10.03 19.09 4.50
CA GLY A 105 11.47 19.21 4.66
C GLY A 105 11.87 20.42 5.51
N ALA A 106 13.02 20.33 6.16
CA ALA A 106 13.61 21.39 6.96
C ALA A 106 15.13 21.20 7.10
N PRO A 107 15.93 22.25 7.37
CA PRO A 107 17.36 22.11 7.58
C PRO A 107 17.66 21.42 8.92
N ALA A 108 18.63 20.51 8.91
CA ALA A 108 19.15 19.84 10.11
C ALA A 108 19.90 20.82 11.00
N ALA A 109 19.81 20.65 12.31
CA ALA A 109 20.55 21.42 13.30
C ALA A 109 21.82 20.70 13.77
N SER A 110 22.66 21.42 14.51
CA SER A 110 23.95 20.91 15.04
C SER A 110 23.82 19.86 16.13
N ASN A 111 22.63 19.71 16.77
CA ASN A 111 22.35 18.69 17.77
C ASN A 111 21.96 17.33 17.18
N THR A 112 22.05 17.16 15.85
CA THR A 112 21.79 15.89 15.17
C THR A 112 22.93 14.91 15.46
N ALA A 113 22.64 13.81 16.13
CA ALA A 113 23.62 12.74 16.44
C ALA A 113 22.93 11.46 16.91
N GLY A 114 23.51 10.30 16.60
CA GLY A 114 23.16 9.03 17.25
C GLY A 114 21.70 8.61 17.15
N GLY A 115 21.07 8.78 15.99
CA GLY A 115 19.66 8.48 15.78
C GLY A 115 18.72 9.61 16.23
N ARG A 116 19.25 10.71 16.79
CA ARG A 116 18.47 11.94 17.01
C ARG A 116 18.64 12.87 15.83
N LEU A 117 17.55 13.48 15.43
CA LEU A 117 17.51 14.49 14.38
C LEU A 117 16.99 15.80 14.97
N GLY A 118 17.86 16.84 14.94
CA GLY A 118 17.54 18.17 15.39
C GLY A 118 17.20 19.12 14.25
N PHE A 119 16.37 20.10 14.54
CA PHE A 119 15.93 21.16 13.62
C PHE A 119 16.16 22.54 14.24
N GLY A 120 16.40 23.53 13.39
CA GLY A 120 16.61 24.93 13.85
C GLY A 120 15.33 25.62 14.33
N ALA A 121 14.16 25.08 14.00
CA ALA A 121 12.82 25.56 14.39
C ALA A 121 11.94 24.36 14.74
N ALA A 122 10.72 24.64 15.19
CA ALA A 122 9.74 23.58 15.45
C ALA A 122 9.46 22.74 14.20
N HIS A 123 9.65 21.42 14.31
CA HIS A 123 9.60 20.51 13.16
C HIS A 123 8.18 20.14 12.74
N GLY A 124 7.19 20.23 13.61
CA GLY A 124 5.79 19.86 13.29
C GLY A 124 5.55 18.38 13.00
N LEU A 125 6.55 17.51 13.24
CA LEU A 125 6.44 16.07 13.01
C LEU A 125 5.69 15.39 14.16
N SER A 126 5.04 14.28 13.83
CA SER A 126 4.43 13.34 14.79
C SER A 126 5.20 12.02 14.80
N ALA A 127 5.06 11.23 15.86
CA ALA A 127 5.59 9.87 15.92
C ALA A 127 4.98 9.04 14.78
N GLY A 128 5.79 8.20 14.14
CA GLY A 128 5.43 7.42 12.96
C GLY A 128 5.65 8.13 11.64
N GLN A 129 5.79 9.46 11.57
CA GLN A 129 6.12 10.16 10.33
C GLN A 129 7.55 9.88 9.87
N ALA A 130 7.74 9.90 8.55
CA ALA A 130 9.05 9.69 7.95
C ALA A 130 9.78 10.99 7.64
N VAL A 131 11.10 10.88 7.63
CA VAL A 131 12.06 11.91 7.21
C VAL A 131 13.10 11.30 6.27
N VAL A 132 13.62 12.08 5.34
CA VAL A 132 14.53 11.63 4.28
C VAL A 132 15.82 12.42 4.32
N SER A 133 16.96 11.75 4.25
CA SER A 133 18.27 12.39 4.10
C SER A 133 19.24 11.49 3.33
N GLY A 134 19.93 12.05 2.35
CA GLY A 134 21.03 11.36 1.67
C GLY A 134 20.66 10.05 0.97
N GLY A 135 19.44 9.90 0.48
CA GLY A 135 18.97 8.63 -0.13
C GLY A 135 18.51 7.59 0.90
N GLU A 136 18.29 8.01 2.14
CA GLU A 136 17.78 7.16 3.20
C GLU A 136 16.47 7.73 3.76
N ILE A 137 15.55 6.85 4.14
CA ILE A 137 14.30 7.18 4.83
C ILE A 137 14.31 6.58 6.23
N ARG A 138 13.88 7.35 7.23
CA ARG A 138 13.76 6.91 8.62
C ARG A 138 12.44 7.41 9.20
N PHE A 139 11.98 6.76 10.25
CA PHE A 139 10.73 7.11 10.92
C PHE A 139 10.99 7.72 12.29
N VAL A 140 10.17 8.67 12.66
CA VAL A 140 10.17 9.27 13.99
C VAL A 140 9.63 8.25 15.00
N ALA A 141 10.49 7.69 15.80
CA ALA A 141 10.12 6.75 16.85
C ALA A 141 9.49 7.48 18.06
N ALA A 142 10.02 8.67 18.38
CA ALA A 142 9.52 9.49 19.46
C ALA A 142 9.82 10.98 19.25
N ILE A 143 8.95 11.84 19.77
CA ILE A 143 9.18 13.28 19.86
C ILE A 143 9.95 13.53 21.15
N VAL A 144 11.14 14.11 21.07
CA VAL A 144 11.95 14.49 22.24
C VAL A 144 11.51 15.86 22.74
N ASP A 145 11.45 16.83 21.83
CA ASP A 145 10.95 18.19 22.08
C ASP A 145 10.48 18.83 20.74
N ALA A 146 10.12 20.10 20.75
CA ALA A 146 9.63 20.80 19.56
C ALA A 146 10.65 20.88 18.41
N GLN A 147 11.94 20.70 18.68
CA GLN A 147 13.04 20.84 17.72
C GLN A 147 13.82 19.53 17.51
N THR A 148 13.52 18.47 18.27
CA THR A 148 14.30 17.23 18.25
C THR A 148 13.40 16.01 18.22
N VAL A 149 13.70 15.09 17.32
CA VAL A 149 13.02 13.79 17.23
C VAL A 149 14.02 12.65 17.41
N GLN A 150 13.56 11.54 17.96
CA GLN A 150 14.28 10.27 17.96
C GLN A 150 13.84 9.45 16.76
N LEU A 151 14.78 8.97 15.96
CA LEU A 151 14.52 8.10 14.80
C LEU A 151 14.53 6.62 15.22
N ASN A 152 13.83 5.81 14.45
CA ASN A 152 13.78 4.35 14.61
C ASN A 152 15.14 3.68 14.37
N ALA A 153 15.98 4.28 13.50
CA ALA A 153 17.35 3.88 13.22
C ALA A 153 18.17 5.12 12.87
N PRO A 154 19.50 5.12 13.08
CA PRO A 154 20.35 6.23 12.64
C PRO A 154 20.43 6.28 11.11
N PHE A 155 20.69 7.47 10.57
CA PHE A 155 21.18 7.58 9.18
C PHE A 155 22.61 7.02 9.10
N THR A 156 22.95 6.37 8.00
CA THR A 156 24.31 5.87 7.75
C THR A 156 25.32 7.03 7.77
N VAL A 157 24.91 8.15 7.18
CA VAL A 157 25.68 9.40 7.26
C VAL A 157 24.83 10.43 7.99
N THR A 158 25.31 10.86 9.16
CA THR A 158 24.62 11.87 9.96
C THR A 158 24.47 13.17 9.15
N PRO A 159 23.25 13.71 9.01
CA PRO A 159 23.03 14.96 8.31
C PRO A 159 23.85 16.11 8.92
N ALA A 160 24.61 16.80 8.08
CA ALA A 160 25.39 17.96 8.53
C ALA A 160 24.47 19.13 8.90
N PRO A 161 24.86 20.00 9.85
CA PRO A 161 24.10 21.21 10.16
C PRO A 161 23.85 22.06 8.92
N GLY A 162 22.59 22.44 8.71
CA GLY A 162 22.13 23.19 7.55
C GLY A 162 21.82 22.33 6.31
N SER A 163 22.14 21.05 6.28
CA SER A 163 21.71 20.15 5.20
C SER A 163 20.20 19.95 5.23
N MET A 164 19.56 19.90 4.06
CA MET A 164 18.12 19.73 3.97
C MET A 164 17.71 18.28 4.24
N ILE A 165 16.87 18.11 5.23
CA ILE A 165 16.03 16.91 5.39
C ILE A 165 14.91 17.02 4.38
N GLY A 166 14.78 15.99 3.53
CA GLY A 166 13.91 16.03 2.35
C GLY A 166 12.41 15.88 2.66
N THR A 167 11.61 16.12 1.65
CA THR A 167 10.16 15.91 1.69
C THR A 167 9.84 14.43 1.79
N ALA A 168 8.85 14.09 2.63
CA ALA A 168 8.27 12.75 2.72
C ALA A 168 6.75 12.81 2.88
N VAL A 169 6.06 11.78 2.42
CA VAL A 169 4.65 11.54 2.69
C VAL A 169 4.49 10.22 3.39
N THR A 170 3.76 10.20 4.51
CA THR A 170 3.56 9.02 5.35
C THR A 170 2.09 8.66 5.41
N TYR A 171 1.79 7.38 5.26
CA TYR A 171 0.47 6.77 5.44
C TYR A 171 0.52 5.89 6.68
N ALA A 172 -0.45 6.06 7.55
CA ALA A 172 -0.59 5.31 8.80
C ALA A 172 -2.01 4.76 8.93
N PRO A 173 -2.23 3.73 9.76
CA PRO A 173 -3.55 3.20 10.01
C PRO A 173 -4.50 4.23 10.62
N ALA A 174 -5.80 4.02 10.37
CA ALA A 174 -6.90 4.68 11.08
C ALA A 174 -8.08 3.71 11.22
N THR A 175 -9.04 4.08 12.05
CA THR A 175 -10.25 3.27 12.29
C THR A 175 -11.12 3.17 11.05
N ASP A 176 -11.29 4.26 10.31
CA ASP A 176 -12.12 4.33 9.12
C ASP A 176 -11.28 4.13 7.85
N LEU A 177 -11.73 3.25 6.96
CA LEU A 177 -11.11 3.07 5.67
C LEU A 177 -11.75 3.99 4.63
N LYS A 178 -10.95 4.41 3.66
CA LYS A 178 -11.37 5.17 2.49
C LYS A 178 -11.56 4.23 1.30
N SER A 179 -12.38 4.64 0.35
CA SER A 179 -12.50 3.97 -0.95
C SER A 179 -11.77 4.75 -2.04
N VAL A 180 -11.44 4.06 -3.12
CA VAL A 180 -10.80 4.63 -4.30
C VAL A 180 -11.59 4.31 -5.54
N SER A 181 -11.50 5.19 -6.53
CA SER A 181 -11.90 4.90 -7.90
C SER A 181 -10.68 4.43 -8.68
N VAL A 182 -10.82 3.34 -9.44
CA VAL A 182 -9.77 2.81 -10.31
C VAL A 182 -10.25 2.84 -11.74
N PHE A 183 -9.52 3.53 -12.61
CA PHE A 183 -9.85 3.70 -14.03
C PHE A 183 -8.93 2.84 -14.89
N ASP A 184 -9.49 2.20 -15.90
CA ASP A 184 -8.82 1.32 -16.86
C ASP A 184 -9.19 1.79 -18.26
N TYR A 185 -8.32 2.61 -18.86
CA TYR A 185 -8.48 3.14 -20.21
C TYR A 185 -7.67 2.34 -21.22
N TRP A 186 -8.28 2.05 -22.36
CA TRP A 186 -7.71 1.28 -23.45
C TRP A 186 -7.54 2.14 -24.71
N SER A 187 -6.58 1.77 -25.55
CA SER A 187 -6.45 2.29 -26.91
C SER A 187 -6.89 1.24 -27.93
N PRO A 188 -7.63 1.63 -28.99
CA PRO A 188 -8.13 2.97 -29.27
C PRO A 188 -9.22 3.42 -28.29
N SER A 189 -9.55 4.72 -28.25
CA SER A 189 -10.59 5.29 -27.37
C SER A 189 -12.00 4.71 -27.60
N THR A 190 -12.22 4.04 -28.74
CA THR A 190 -13.45 3.28 -29.06
C THR A 190 -13.53 1.93 -28.37
N ALA A 191 -12.43 1.46 -27.75
CA ALA A 191 -12.46 0.27 -26.92
C ALA A 191 -13.32 0.50 -25.66
N VAL A 192 -13.77 -0.59 -25.06
CA VAL A 192 -14.52 -0.50 -23.80
C VAL A 192 -13.60 -0.02 -22.69
N GLN A 193 -13.89 1.13 -22.13
CA GLN A 193 -13.23 1.71 -20.97
C GLN A 193 -13.95 1.25 -19.70
N ARG A 194 -13.24 1.07 -18.61
CA ARG A 194 -13.82 0.60 -17.35
C ARG A 194 -13.44 1.49 -16.18
N LEU A 195 -14.33 1.55 -15.20
CA LEU A 195 -14.17 2.25 -13.95
C LEU A 195 -14.68 1.38 -12.82
N ILE A 196 -13.89 1.17 -11.80
CA ILE A 196 -14.34 0.59 -10.51
C ILE A 196 -14.59 1.74 -9.55
N SER A 197 -15.78 1.79 -8.96
CA SER A 197 -16.13 2.76 -7.93
C SER A 197 -16.34 2.09 -6.57
N GLY A 198 -16.07 2.81 -5.50
CA GLY A 198 -16.17 2.28 -4.13
C GLY A 198 -15.21 1.13 -3.88
N ALA A 199 -14.02 1.16 -4.48
CA ALA A 199 -13.02 0.13 -4.25
C ALA A 199 -12.36 0.32 -2.88
N ALA A 200 -12.51 -0.66 -2.00
CA ALA A 200 -11.87 -0.72 -0.69
C ALA A 200 -10.86 -1.86 -0.66
N VAL A 201 -9.69 -1.59 -0.10
CA VAL A 201 -8.59 -2.56 -0.05
C VAL A 201 -8.76 -3.48 1.15
N ASP A 202 -9.00 -4.76 0.90
CA ASP A 202 -9.08 -5.80 1.93
C ASP A 202 -7.69 -6.32 2.34
N GLN A 203 -6.83 -6.53 1.35
CA GLN A 203 -5.46 -6.97 1.59
C GLN A 203 -4.49 -6.14 0.73
N MET A 204 -3.42 -5.69 1.36
CA MET A 204 -2.27 -5.09 0.73
C MET A 204 -1.02 -5.90 1.07
N ASP A 205 -0.27 -6.30 0.04
CA ASP A 205 1.02 -6.95 0.19
C ASP A 205 2.11 -6.08 -0.42
N ILE A 206 3.20 -5.88 0.33
CA ILE A 206 4.41 -5.22 -0.13
C ILE A 206 5.49 -6.29 -0.24
N LEU A 207 5.91 -6.59 -1.48
CA LEU A 207 6.91 -7.62 -1.79
C LEU A 207 8.27 -6.97 -1.96
N ILE A 208 9.25 -7.47 -1.24
CA ILE A 208 10.59 -6.89 -1.09
C ILE A 208 11.63 -7.89 -1.61
N ASN A 209 12.61 -7.37 -2.35
CA ASN A 209 13.73 -8.14 -2.89
C ASN A 209 13.35 -9.22 -3.92
N GLY A 210 12.40 -8.89 -4.83
CA GLY A 210 12.20 -9.62 -6.07
C GLY A 210 13.04 -9.02 -7.21
N ASP A 211 12.66 -9.23 -8.46
CA ASP A 211 13.25 -8.50 -9.60
C ASP A 211 13.02 -6.99 -9.44
N TYR A 212 11.81 -6.64 -8.97
CA TYR A 212 11.39 -5.30 -8.58
C TYR A 212 10.65 -5.38 -7.25
N HIS A 213 10.51 -4.24 -6.56
CA HIS A 213 9.59 -4.13 -5.44
C HIS A 213 8.17 -3.98 -5.97
N GLU A 214 7.24 -4.81 -5.48
CA GLU A 214 5.88 -4.89 -5.96
C GLU A 214 4.86 -4.61 -4.85
N PHE A 215 3.72 -4.04 -5.24
CA PHE A 215 2.56 -3.84 -4.39
C PHE A 215 1.38 -4.58 -4.98
N HIS A 216 0.74 -5.42 -4.17
CA HIS A 216 -0.48 -6.10 -4.53
C HIS A 216 -1.62 -5.59 -3.65
N PHE A 217 -2.70 -5.18 -4.28
CA PHE A 217 -3.91 -4.70 -3.62
C PHE A 217 -5.08 -5.58 -4.05
N ASN A 218 -5.70 -6.25 -3.09
CA ASN A 218 -6.90 -7.04 -3.30
C ASN A 218 -8.04 -6.42 -2.52
N GLY A 219 -9.24 -6.43 -3.06
CA GLY A 219 -10.35 -5.86 -2.32
C GLY A 219 -11.71 -6.05 -2.97
N LEU A 220 -12.64 -5.33 -2.41
CA LEU A 220 -14.05 -5.32 -2.76
C LEU A 220 -14.43 -3.95 -3.30
N ALA A 221 -15.35 -3.89 -4.24
CA ALA A 221 -15.82 -2.64 -4.80
C ALA A 221 -17.36 -2.58 -4.83
N GLN A 222 -17.89 -1.37 -4.91
CA GLN A 222 -19.32 -1.16 -5.06
C GLN A 222 -19.80 -1.66 -6.41
N ASP A 223 -19.19 -1.19 -7.49
CA ASP A 223 -19.59 -1.54 -8.85
C ASP A 223 -18.41 -1.41 -9.82
N VAL A 224 -18.57 -2.02 -10.98
CA VAL A 224 -17.77 -1.76 -12.18
C VAL A 224 -18.67 -1.15 -13.25
N VAL A 225 -18.28 0.01 -13.73
CA VAL A 225 -18.98 0.78 -14.76
C VAL A 225 -18.15 0.77 -16.03
N ASP A 226 -18.74 0.59 -17.17
CA ASP A 226 -18.07 0.58 -18.48
C ASP A 226 -18.64 1.64 -19.42
N SER A 227 -17.82 2.07 -20.40
CA SER A 227 -18.21 3.11 -21.35
C SER A 227 -19.26 2.68 -22.36
N SER A 228 -19.46 1.36 -22.58
CA SER A 228 -20.38 0.84 -23.59
C SER A 228 -21.81 0.69 -23.05
N SER A 229 -21.95 0.40 -21.75
CA SER A 229 -23.25 0.23 -21.08
C SER A 229 -23.52 1.31 -20.03
N PHE A 230 -22.79 2.43 -20.09
CA PHE A 230 -22.93 3.53 -19.16
C PHE A 230 -24.35 4.07 -19.13
N SER A 231 -24.87 4.29 -17.92
CA SER A 231 -26.09 5.04 -17.70
C SER A 231 -25.85 6.18 -16.71
N SER A 232 -26.44 7.35 -16.97
CA SER A 232 -26.31 8.49 -16.06
C SER A 232 -26.73 8.13 -14.63
N GLY A 233 -25.92 8.54 -13.67
CA GLY A 233 -26.03 8.19 -12.26
C GLY A 233 -25.16 7.00 -11.83
N ALA A 234 -24.62 6.20 -12.74
CA ALA A 234 -23.65 5.14 -12.42
C ALA A 234 -22.37 5.76 -11.83
N ALA A 235 -21.86 5.22 -10.72
CA ALA A 235 -20.76 5.79 -9.96
C ALA A 235 -20.96 7.26 -9.58
N GLN A 236 -22.21 7.72 -9.51
CA GLN A 236 -22.62 9.11 -9.29
C GLN A 236 -22.10 10.10 -10.34
N LEU A 237 -21.91 9.63 -11.59
CA LEU A 237 -21.45 10.40 -12.72
C LEU A 237 -22.59 10.71 -13.70
N GLU A 238 -22.54 11.87 -14.35
CA GLU A 238 -23.46 12.25 -15.43
C GLU A 238 -23.08 11.63 -16.77
N SER A 239 -21.79 11.48 -17.02
CA SER A 239 -21.22 10.86 -18.21
C SER A 239 -19.98 10.05 -17.85
N PHE A 240 -19.64 9.03 -18.68
CA PHE A 240 -18.40 8.30 -18.50
C PHE A 240 -17.22 9.25 -18.70
N PRO A 241 -16.25 9.33 -17.75
CA PRO A 241 -15.19 10.32 -17.81
C PRO A 241 -14.21 10.01 -18.93
N ALA A 242 -13.80 11.06 -19.64
CA ALA A 242 -12.74 10.94 -20.63
C ALA A 242 -11.38 10.74 -19.96
N GLU A 243 -10.48 10.02 -20.66
CA GLU A 243 -9.10 9.90 -20.19
C GLU A 243 -8.43 11.29 -20.15
N PRO A 244 -7.67 11.64 -19.10
CA PRO A 244 -6.89 12.85 -19.06
C PRO A 244 -5.87 12.90 -20.22
N ALA A 245 -5.48 14.09 -20.63
CA ALA A 245 -4.41 14.26 -21.61
C ALA A 245 -3.15 13.51 -21.12
N LEU A 246 -2.58 12.67 -21.99
CA LEU A 246 -1.40 11.88 -21.66
C LEU A 246 -0.22 12.82 -21.41
N GLY A 247 0.25 12.89 -20.17
CA GLY A 247 1.56 13.42 -19.84
C GLY A 247 2.69 12.44 -20.20
N ALA A 248 3.92 12.88 -20.09
CA ALA A 248 5.07 11.98 -20.16
C ALA A 248 4.92 10.90 -19.07
N PHE A 249 5.07 9.62 -19.46
CA PHE A 249 5.10 8.51 -18.54
C PHE A 249 6.56 8.17 -18.27
N ASP A 250 7.18 8.98 -17.43
CA ASP A 250 8.59 8.89 -17.08
C ASP A 250 8.74 8.40 -15.64
N TYR A 251 8.45 7.11 -15.42
CA TYR A 251 8.64 6.46 -14.14
C TYR A 251 9.85 5.54 -14.19
N SER A 252 10.85 5.82 -13.35
CA SER A 252 11.93 4.87 -13.08
C SER A 252 11.43 3.82 -12.09
N ILE A 253 11.44 2.55 -12.48
CA ILE A 253 11.11 1.43 -11.61
C ILE A 253 12.30 1.16 -10.69
N VAL A 254 12.03 0.93 -9.41
CA VAL A 254 13.08 0.67 -8.40
C VAL A 254 13.43 -0.82 -8.41
N PRO A 255 14.70 -1.20 -8.70
CA PRO A 255 15.14 -2.58 -8.66
C PRO A 255 15.01 -3.20 -7.27
N GLY A 256 14.59 -4.46 -7.19
CA GLY A 256 14.29 -5.14 -5.94
C GLY A 256 15.48 -5.34 -4.99
N HIS A 257 16.71 -5.27 -5.48
CA HIS A 257 17.93 -5.38 -4.67
C HIS A 257 18.36 -4.07 -4.00
N MET A 258 17.74 -2.93 -4.37
CA MET A 258 18.05 -1.63 -3.77
C MET A 258 17.27 -1.43 -2.49
N GLY A 259 17.95 -1.26 -1.38
CA GLY A 259 17.31 -0.97 -0.11
C GLY A 259 18.11 -1.40 1.11
N GLN A 260 17.51 -1.24 2.28
CA GLN A 260 18.10 -1.55 3.58
C GLN A 260 17.06 -2.24 4.47
N ALA A 261 17.51 -3.16 5.31
CA ALA A 261 16.71 -3.76 6.36
C ALA A 261 17.30 -3.44 7.74
N TRP A 262 16.45 -2.98 8.65
CA TRP A 262 16.81 -2.67 10.03
C TRP A 262 15.89 -3.45 10.97
N LEU A 263 16.46 -4.35 11.75
CA LEU A 263 15.73 -5.27 12.61
C LEU A 263 16.34 -5.27 14.01
N GLY A 264 15.54 -5.65 15.01
CA GLY A 264 16.05 -5.91 16.37
C GLY A 264 15.37 -5.06 17.44
N THR A 265 15.69 -5.38 18.69
CA THR A 265 15.32 -4.58 19.86
C THR A 265 16.06 -3.25 19.87
N THR A 266 17.32 -3.27 19.48
CA THR A 266 18.08 -2.11 19.01
C THR A 266 18.25 -2.23 17.50
N ALA A 267 17.86 -1.20 16.76
CA ALA A 267 17.86 -1.24 15.32
C ALA A 267 19.28 -1.53 14.78
N SER A 268 19.48 -2.71 14.24
CA SER A 268 20.69 -3.16 13.56
C SER A 268 20.44 -3.36 12.07
N GLN A 269 21.37 -2.95 11.21
CA GLN A 269 21.25 -3.14 9.77
C GLN A 269 21.60 -4.57 9.38
N PHE A 270 20.67 -5.22 8.65
CA PHE A 270 20.86 -6.58 8.15
C PHE A 270 21.07 -6.56 6.63
N PHE A 271 22.26 -7.00 6.21
CA PHE A 271 22.62 -7.15 4.80
C PHE A 271 22.29 -8.54 4.23
N THR A 272 21.79 -9.44 5.06
CA THR A 272 21.56 -10.85 4.74
C THR A 272 20.11 -11.18 4.42
N VAL A 273 19.21 -10.20 4.45
CA VAL A 273 17.81 -10.40 4.09
C VAL A 273 17.68 -10.80 2.63
N THR A 274 17.05 -11.93 2.37
CA THR A 274 16.87 -12.50 1.03
C THR A 274 15.50 -12.18 0.45
N SER A 275 14.48 -12.06 1.29
CA SER A 275 13.13 -11.66 0.88
C SER A 275 12.34 -11.17 2.08
N ALA A 276 11.37 -10.30 1.83
CA ALA A 276 10.36 -9.98 2.83
C ALA A 276 9.01 -9.69 2.16
N THR A 277 7.94 -9.92 2.90
CA THR A 277 6.58 -9.55 2.53
C THR A 277 5.89 -8.96 3.75
N ILE A 278 5.38 -7.75 3.59
CA ILE A 278 4.54 -7.11 4.60
C ILE A 278 3.10 -7.19 4.13
N THR A 279 2.25 -7.76 4.95
CA THR A 279 0.82 -7.95 4.64
C THR A 279 -0.04 -7.19 5.62
N VAL A 280 -0.94 -6.38 5.09
CA VAL A 280 -2.04 -5.73 5.83
C VAL A 280 -3.35 -6.34 5.39
N LYS A 281 -4.18 -6.80 6.33
CA LYS A 281 -5.53 -7.34 6.07
C LYS A 281 -6.56 -6.57 6.89
N ASN A 282 -7.63 -6.15 6.25
CA ASN A 282 -8.70 -5.35 6.86
C ASN A 282 -9.98 -6.14 7.15
N ALA A 283 -10.04 -7.43 6.75
CA ALA A 283 -11.19 -8.32 6.96
C ALA A 283 -12.53 -7.68 6.57
N LEU A 284 -12.60 -7.15 5.34
CA LEU A 284 -13.75 -6.38 4.86
C LEU A 284 -14.99 -7.24 4.70
N ASP A 285 -16.13 -6.71 5.14
CA ASP A 285 -17.45 -7.24 4.84
C ASP A 285 -18.24 -6.27 3.96
N THR A 286 -18.83 -6.81 2.88
CA THR A 286 -19.72 -6.04 2.02
C THR A 286 -21.13 -6.00 2.61
N ARG A 287 -21.65 -4.80 2.83
CA ARG A 287 -23.06 -4.60 3.19
C ARG A 287 -23.95 -4.72 1.95
N ASN A 288 -24.00 -5.92 1.35
CA ASN A 288 -24.74 -6.19 0.11
C ASN A 288 -26.10 -6.90 0.33
N ARG A 289 -26.46 -7.17 1.59
CA ARG A 289 -27.73 -7.83 1.95
C ARG A 289 -28.83 -6.86 2.38
N GLU A 290 -28.58 -5.56 2.29
CA GLU A 290 -29.53 -4.54 2.68
C GLU A 290 -30.75 -4.53 1.75
N PHE A 291 -31.93 -4.35 2.35
CA PHE A 291 -33.18 -4.30 1.61
C PHE A 291 -33.22 -3.06 0.69
N GLY A 292 -33.68 -3.26 -0.55
CA GLY A 292 -33.82 -2.19 -1.53
C GLY A 292 -32.50 -1.77 -2.25
N SER A 293 -31.42 -2.56 -2.13
CA SER A 293 -30.18 -2.31 -2.91
C SER A 293 -29.70 -3.55 -3.66
N GLN A 294 -29.25 -3.34 -4.88
CA GLN A 294 -28.57 -4.35 -5.71
C GLN A 294 -27.04 -4.28 -5.57
N LEU A 295 -26.50 -3.13 -5.15
CA LEU A 295 -25.10 -2.85 -4.95
C LEU A 295 -24.81 -2.66 -3.46
N PRO A 296 -23.59 -2.91 -2.99
CA PRO A 296 -23.15 -2.56 -1.65
C PRO A 296 -23.33 -1.05 -1.39
N ARG A 297 -23.94 -0.68 -0.27
CA ARG A 297 -24.08 0.72 0.15
C ARG A 297 -22.89 1.21 0.96
N ALA A 298 -22.14 0.28 1.57
CA ALA A 298 -20.92 0.53 2.29
C ALA A 298 -20.11 -0.76 2.37
N ILE A 299 -18.85 -0.63 2.72
CA ILE A 299 -17.97 -1.74 3.09
C ILE A 299 -17.57 -1.51 4.54
N ALA A 300 -17.76 -2.52 5.38
CA ALA A 300 -17.41 -2.44 6.79
C ALA A 300 -16.05 -3.10 7.01
N PRO A 301 -15.06 -2.39 7.58
CA PRO A 301 -13.80 -2.99 7.98
C PRO A 301 -14.00 -3.89 9.20
N GLY A 302 -13.29 -5.01 9.22
CA GLY A 302 -13.16 -5.88 10.37
C GLY A 302 -11.91 -5.58 11.20
N GLU A 303 -11.41 -6.58 11.93
CA GLU A 303 -10.15 -6.45 12.67
C GLU A 303 -8.96 -6.39 11.69
N ARG A 304 -8.18 -5.31 11.77
CA ARG A 304 -6.95 -5.18 10.99
C ARG A 304 -5.87 -6.10 11.52
N THR A 305 -5.20 -6.79 10.63
CA THR A 305 -4.04 -7.62 10.94
C THR A 305 -2.87 -7.17 10.08
N VAL A 306 -1.74 -6.85 10.71
CA VAL A 306 -0.48 -6.55 10.04
C VAL A 306 0.52 -7.62 10.38
N SER A 307 1.19 -8.16 9.38
CA SER A 307 2.22 -9.19 9.56
C SER A 307 3.41 -8.99 8.65
N ALA A 308 4.57 -9.44 9.12
CA ALA A 308 5.80 -9.49 8.36
C ALA A 308 6.26 -10.94 8.22
N THR A 309 6.58 -11.33 7.00
CA THR A 309 7.30 -12.57 6.69
C THR A 309 8.63 -12.15 6.08
N PHE A 310 9.73 -12.67 6.59
CA PHE A 310 11.05 -12.36 6.04
C PHE A 310 12.01 -13.53 6.18
N SER A 311 12.95 -13.59 5.27
CA SER A 311 14.00 -14.61 5.25
C SER A 311 15.37 -13.94 5.19
N LEU A 312 16.34 -14.54 5.87
CA LEU A 312 17.73 -14.05 5.87
C LEU A 312 18.71 -15.21 5.92
N TYR A 313 19.90 -15.01 5.37
CA TYR A 313 21.01 -15.92 5.62
C TYR A 313 21.55 -15.70 7.03
N SER A 314 21.68 -16.80 7.78
CA SER A 314 22.26 -16.78 9.12
C SER A 314 23.76 -16.54 9.03
N ILE A 315 24.27 -15.57 9.80
CA ILE A 315 25.70 -15.30 9.97
C ILE A 315 26.05 -15.36 11.45
N ASP A 316 27.32 -15.61 11.75
CA ASP A 316 27.81 -15.69 13.13
C ASP A 316 28.14 -14.29 13.67
N ASP A 317 27.10 -13.51 13.98
CA ASP A 317 27.21 -12.22 14.64
C ASP A 317 26.19 -12.07 15.79
N ASP A 318 26.39 -11.04 16.59
CA ASP A 318 25.55 -10.79 17.77
C ASP A 318 24.15 -10.36 17.38
N ALA A 319 23.99 -9.58 16.29
CA ALA A 319 22.67 -9.10 15.83
C ALA A 319 21.78 -10.27 15.38
N THR A 320 22.35 -11.23 14.64
CA THR A 320 21.63 -12.45 14.22
C THR A 320 21.25 -13.31 15.44
N LYS A 321 22.15 -13.47 16.40
CA LYS A 321 21.87 -14.20 17.66
C LYS A 321 20.77 -13.51 18.48
N GLU A 322 20.82 -12.17 18.60
CA GLU A 322 19.82 -11.39 19.32
C GLU A 322 18.43 -11.53 18.69
N LEU A 323 18.35 -11.52 17.35
CA LEU A 323 17.11 -11.73 16.61
C LEU A 323 16.48 -13.11 16.91
N TYR A 324 17.31 -14.17 16.93
CA TYR A 324 16.86 -15.52 17.31
C TYR A 324 16.40 -15.59 18.78
N GLN A 325 17.15 -14.93 19.69
CA GLN A 325 16.78 -14.87 21.09
C GLN A 325 15.46 -14.13 21.30
N ALA A 326 15.24 -13.01 20.60
CA ALA A 326 13.98 -12.28 20.63
C ALA A 326 12.80 -13.18 20.21
N ALA A 327 12.98 -13.96 19.14
CA ALA A 327 11.97 -14.93 18.71
C ALA A 327 11.69 -15.99 19.76
N ARG A 328 12.72 -16.57 20.38
CA ARG A 328 12.59 -17.59 21.45
C ARG A 328 11.94 -17.06 22.71
N GLN A 329 12.20 -15.80 23.04
CA GLN A 329 11.67 -15.13 24.23
C GLN A 329 10.33 -14.43 23.98
N GLN A 330 9.84 -14.44 22.71
CA GLN A 330 8.68 -13.67 22.29
C GLN A 330 8.79 -12.19 22.61
N SER A 331 10.01 -11.67 22.51
CA SER A 331 10.31 -10.25 22.75
C SER A 331 10.03 -9.44 21.48
N PRO A 332 9.31 -8.31 21.58
CA PRO A 332 9.03 -7.50 20.42
C PRO A 332 10.29 -6.82 19.88
N ILE A 333 10.40 -6.75 18.57
CA ILE A 333 11.48 -6.06 17.82
C ILE A 333 10.90 -4.98 16.91
N GLY A 334 11.69 -3.95 16.60
CA GLY A 334 11.40 -3.05 15.50
C GLY A 334 11.77 -3.71 14.18
N VAL A 335 10.94 -3.53 13.16
CA VAL A 335 11.21 -3.98 11.78
C VAL A 335 11.04 -2.81 10.85
N MET A 336 12.08 -2.49 10.09
CA MET A 336 12.02 -1.44 9.09
C MET A 336 12.70 -1.90 7.80
N PHE A 337 11.99 -1.73 6.70
CA PHE A 337 12.54 -1.89 5.36
C PHE A 337 12.53 -0.55 4.65
N GLN A 338 13.68 -0.19 4.10
CA GLN A 338 13.79 0.87 3.11
C GLN A 338 13.91 0.21 1.73
N LEU A 339 13.16 0.69 0.77
CA LEU A 339 13.18 0.30 -0.64
C LEU A 339 13.68 1.49 -1.44
N GLY A 340 14.63 1.27 -2.33
CA GLY A 340 15.32 2.34 -3.06
C GLY A 340 16.46 2.99 -2.27
N GLU A 341 17.29 3.75 -2.97
CA GLU A 341 18.49 4.41 -2.44
C GLU A 341 18.67 5.84 -2.96
N VAL A 342 17.73 6.30 -3.79
CA VAL A 342 17.79 7.62 -4.43
C VAL A 342 16.61 8.46 -3.99
N PRO A 343 16.82 9.74 -3.59
CA PRO A 343 15.72 10.64 -3.26
C PRO A 343 14.71 10.76 -4.41
N GLY A 344 13.41 10.61 -4.12
CA GLY A 344 12.34 10.51 -5.10
C GLY A 344 12.02 9.08 -5.55
N GLN A 345 12.78 8.09 -5.09
CA GLN A 345 12.56 6.66 -5.36
C GLN A 345 12.54 5.85 -4.05
N LEU A 346 12.38 6.52 -2.92
CA LEU A 346 12.41 5.89 -1.62
C LEU A 346 11.02 5.51 -1.16
N MET A 347 10.94 4.32 -0.59
CA MET A 347 9.81 3.91 0.24
C MET A 347 10.35 3.33 1.54
N GLY A 348 9.73 3.67 2.64
CA GLY A 348 9.97 3.07 3.95
C GLY A 348 8.73 2.33 4.43
N VAL A 349 8.94 1.18 5.05
CA VAL A 349 7.90 0.46 5.82
C VAL A 349 8.44 0.24 7.20
N TYR A 350 7.74 0.70 8.22
CA TYR A 350 8.14 0.58 9.61
C TYR A 350 7.05 -0.07 10.44
N LEU A 351 7.40 -1.17 11.08
CA LEU A 351 6.61 -1.88 12.07
C LEU A 351 7.28 -1.65 13.41
N LYS A 352 6.63 -0.87 14.27
CA LYS A 352 7.20 -0.41 15.55
C LYS A 352 7.49 -1.55 16.51
N SER A 353 6.63 -2.57 16.50
CA SER A 353 6.70 -3.71 17.41
C SER A 353 6.19 -4.96 16.71
N VAL A 354 7.09 -5.89 16.45
CA VAL A 354 6.78 -7.20 15.85
C VAL A 354 7.28 -8.28 16.79
N VAL A 355 6.45 -9.22 17.15
CA VAL A 355 6.89 -10.42 17.87
C VAL A 355 7.26 -11.48 16.83
N PRO A 356 8.56 -11.74 16.62
CA PRO A 356 8.97 -12.72 15.64
C PRO A 356 8.64 -14.13 16.11
N GLU A 357 8.18 -14.97 15.18
CA GLU A 357 8.10 -16.40 15.43
C GLU A 357 9.50 -17.04 15.41
N VAL A 358 9.66 -18.17 16.08
CA VAL A 358 10.92 -18.92 15.99
C VAL A 358 11.14 -19.33 14.54
N PRO A 359 12.28 -18.97 13.92
CA PRO A 359 12.49 -19.20 12.50
C PRO A 359 12.60 -20.68 12.17
N GLU A 360 12.12 -21.03 10.99
CA GLU A 360 12.41 -22.30 10.35
C GLU A 360 13.82 -22.25 9.77
N PHE A 361 14.61 -23.30 10.00
CA PHE A 361 15.96 -23.43 9.47
C PHE A 361 15.89 -24.17 8.14
N ASP A 362 16.35 -23.53 7.09
CA ASP A 362 16.42 -24.09 5.75
C ASP A 362 17.89 -24.26 5.35
N ASP A 363 18.32 -25.52 5.26
CA ASP A 363 19.67 -25.96 4.88
C ASP A 363 19.74 -26.54 3.45
N GLY A 364 18.71 -26.29 2.65
CA GLY A 364 18.64 -26.77 1.26
C GLY A 364 19.69 -26.18 0.33
N GLU A 365 20.31 -25.05 0.71
CA GLU A 365 21.41 -24.40 0.02
C GLU A 365 22.71 -24.47 0.85
N ASN A 366 23.84 -24.04 0.26
CA ASN A 366 25.13 -23.98 0.97
C ASN A 366 25.17 -22.98 2.13
N ARG A 367 24.19 -22.10 2.23
CA ARG A 367 24.02 -21.11 3.30
C ARG A 367 22.79 -21.43 4.09
N LEU A 368 22.94 -21.53 5.41
CA LEU A 368 21.79 -21.67 6.29
C LEU A 368 20.88 -20.44 6.20
N GLN A 369 19.63 -20.65 5.83
CA GLN A 369 18.63 -19.59 5.77
C GLN A 369 17.65 -19.74 6.95
N TRP A 370 17.32 -18.63 7.55
CA TRP A 370 16.26 -18.53 8.54
C TRP A 370 15.03 -17.90 7.92
N LYS A 371 13.87 -18.54 8.11
CA LYS A 371 12.57 -18.10 7.61
C LYS A 371 11.67 -17.74 8.78
N PHE A 372 11.39 -16.46 8.95
CA PHE A 372 10.44 -15.94 9.93
C PHE A 372 9.08 -15.80 9.24
N ARG A 373 8.10 -16.60 9.66
CA ARG A 373 6.77 -16.60 9.03
C ARG A 373 5.78 -15.84 9.91
N ALA A 374 4.88 -15.12 9.25
CA ALA A 374 3.67 -14.51 9.83
C ALA A 374 3.88 -13.76 11.16
N SER A 375 5.06 -13.17 11.37
CA SER A 375 5.34 -12.38 12.56
C SER A 375 4.36 -11.20 12.67
N ARG A 376 3.46 -11.24 13.65
CA ARG A 376 2.39 -10.26 13.79
C ARG A 376 2.94 -8.95 14.35
N ALA A 377 2.61 -7.85 13.69
CA ALA A 377 2.86 -6.52 14.22
C ALA A 377 1.86 -6.20 15.34
N GLN A 378 2.35 -5.50 16.34
CA GLN A 378 1.60 -5.02 17.49
C GLN A 378 1.79 -3.53 17.60
N GLY A 379 0.81 -2.85 18.18
CA GLY A 379 0.86 -1.42 18.42
C GLY A 379 0.01 -1.05 19.62
N THR A 380 -0.16 0.22 19.86
CA THR A 380 -1.17 0.74 20.78
C THR A 380 -2.49 0.85 20.03
N ILE A 381 -2.83 2.01 19.49
CA ILE A 381 -4.00 2.21 18.63
C ILE A 381 -3.50 2.86 17.35
N ASP A 382 -3.79 2.23 16.21
CA ASP A 382 -3.51 2.74 14.86
C ASP A 382 -2.03 3.12 14.62
N ASP A 383 -1.06 2.43 15.25
CA ASP A 383 0.38 2.68 15.13
C ASP A 383 1.23 1.44 14.83
N GLU A 384 0.60 0.32 14.44
CA GLU A 384 1.27 -0.95 14.16
C GLU A 384 2.14 -0.93 12.90
N ILE A 385 1.85 -0.05 11.95
CA ILE A 385 2.61 0.12 10.71
C ILE A 385 2.63 1.60 10.28
N ALA A 386 3.73 2.02 9.68
CA ALA A 386 3.80 3.25 8.92
C ALA A 386 4.45 2.97 7.56
N VAL A 387 3.90 3.52 6.51
CA VAL A 387 4.41 3.43 5.13
C VAL A 387 4.67 4.83 4.63
N ALA A 388 5.85 5.07 4.08
CA ALA A 388 6.20 6.41 3.63
C ALA A 388 6.97 6.40 2.32
N PHE A 389 6.86 7.49 1.58
CA PHE A 389 7.56 7.76 0.32
C PHE A 389 8.38 9.04 0.46
N GLY A 390 9.58 9.05 -0.19
CA GLY A 390 10.53 10.14 -0.06
C GLY A 390 11.50 10.36 -1.20
#